data_8a2dc9064ccfe326e5208ced2c54caa9
#
_entry.id   8a2dc9064ccfe326e5208ced2c54caa9
#
_cell.length_a   1.000
_cell.length_b   1.000
_cell.length_c   1.000
_cell.angle_alpha   90.00
_cell.angle_beta   90.00
_cell.angle_gamma   90.00
#
_symmetry.space_group_name_H-M   'P 1'
#
loop_
_entity.id
_entity.type
_entity.pdbx_description
1 polymer ?
#
loop_
_entity_poly.entity_id
_entity_poly.type
_entity_poly.pdbx_seq_one_letter_code
_entity_poly.pdbx_strand_id
1 'polypeptide(L)'
;MKNVVPVLLLTTMLIFFFISPGYSCTNFLFSKGATMDGSTMITYAADSHELYGELYYTPAARYTPGTMLNIYEWDTGNYLGQIEQVAETYTVVGNMNEYQVSLGETTYDGRTELQDTTAIVDYGSLMYITLQRAKTAREAIQIMTDLVERYGYASTGESFSIADPNEVWIMDMIGKGPGNKGAVWVTRRIPDGYISAHANYSRIRQFPLDDKKNCLYAEDVISFAREKGFFSGSDAEFSFADAYAPPDYGALRFCEARVWSMFRRAAPSLNLSTDYVKGENLDDPLPLWIKPDKKLSVHDVMELMRDHFEGSEFDMSVDIGAGPYHLPYRWRPLTWIVDGKEYLNERATSTQQTGFSFVAQARSWLPNPIGGVLWFGVDDTYSTVYVPMYCGITNVPKSYAVGTADFYHFSWESAFWTFNFVANYAYSRYSEMIKDIQIVQRELEGSFLADQPAIDEAALQLYKQAPQLARDYLTSYSVRLGNETVDRWRTLGEQLLVKYMDGNVKDELGHVTHPGYPESWYRKIVEEDSTKLKMKKLPGELETH
;
A
#
# COMPACT_ATOMS: atom_id res chain seq x y z
N MET A 1 36.46 -62.57 12.78
CA MET A 1 36.52 -61.17 13.27
C MET A 1 36.14 -60.28 12.10
N LYS A 2 34.91 -59.75 12.09
CA LYS A 2 34.41 -58.87 11.05
C LYS A 2 34.46 -57.43 11.59
N ASN A 3 35.24 -56.57 10.95
CA ASN A 3 35.34 -55.15 11.26
C ASN A 3 34.07 -54.45 10.81
N VAL A 4 33.32 -53.87 11.73
CA VAL A 4 32.21 -52.98 11.48
C VAL A 4 32.75 -51.56 11.60
N VAL A 5 32.76 -50.84 10.46
CA VAL A 5 33.05 -49.40 10.39
C VAL A 5 31.73 -48.66 10.64
N PRO A 6 31.63 -47.76 11.64
CA PRO A 6 30.45 -46.94 11.80
C PRO A 6 30.42 -45.82 10.76
N VAL A 7 29.43 -45.84 9.89
CA VAL A 7 29.08 -44.70 9.01
C VAL A 7 28.41 -43.62 9.85
N LEU A 8 29.14 -42.54 10.05
CA LEU A 8 28.62 -41.32 10.68
C LEU A 8 27.74 -40.61 9.65
N LEU A 9 26.40 -40.75 9.78
CA LEU A 9 25.46 -39.93 9.01
C LEU A 9 25.52 -38.50 9.55
N LEU A 10 26.18 -37.61 8.81
CA LEU A 10 26.08 -36.16 9.02
C LEU A 10 24.74 -35.70 8.46
N THR A 11 23.73 -35.58 9.30
CA THR A 11 22.44 -34.92 8.96
C THR A 11 22.69 -33.42 8.88
N THR A 12 22.94 -32.93 7.69
CA THR A 12 22.90 -31.49 7.40
C THR A 12 21.44 -31.04 7.54
N MET A 13 21.13 -30.41 8.66
CA MET A 13 19.84 -29.74 8.88
C MET A 13 19.81 -28.50 7.97
N LEU A 14 19.22 -28.63 6.78
CA LEU A 14 18.85 -27.48 5.97
C LEU A 14 17.77 -26.72 6.75
N ILE A 15 18.17 -25.63 7.39
CA ILE A 15 17.22 -24.63 7.91
C ILE A 15 16.67 -23.93 6.69
N PHE A 16 15.51 -24.37 6.20
CA PHE A 16 14.69 -23.55 5.32
C PHE A 16 14.16 -22.41 6.17
N PHE A 17 14.75 -21.23 6.03
CA PHE A 17 14.05 -20.01 6.37
C PHE A 17 12.85 -19.94 5.42
N PHE A 18 11.68 -20.31 5.91
CA PHE A 18 10.43 -19.90 5.30
C PHE A 18 10.36 -18.37 5.49
N ILE A 19 10.87 -17.64 4.50
CA ILE A 19 10.46 -16.24 4.33
C ILE A 19 8.99 -16.34 3.98
N SER A 20 8.11 -16.02 4.93
CA SER A 20 6.69 -15.83 4.67
C SER A 20 6.56 -14.96 3.42
N PRO A 21 5.63 -15.24 2.50
CA PRO A 21 5.35 -14.33 1.41
C PRO A 21 4.93 -12.99 2.05
N GLY A 22 5.89 -12.07 2.19
CA GLY A 22 5.71 -10.83 2.92
C GLY A 22 4.69 -9.96 2.20
N TYR A 23 3.51 -9.83 2.76
CA TYR A 23 2.63 -8.71 2.47
C TYR A 23 3.42 -7.43 2.75
N SER A 24 3.44 -6.52 1.80
CA SER A 24 4.37 -5.38 1.83
C SER A 24 3.62 -4.07 1.57
N CYS A 25 2.64 -3.77 2.39
CA CYS A 25 1.76 -2.61 2.28
C CYS A 25 2.46 -1.29 2.65
N THR A 26 1.92 -0.16 2.21
CA THR A 26 2.42 1.19 2.53
C THR A 26 1.27 2.14 2.78
N ASN A 27 1.31 2.86 3.89
CA ASN A 27 0.30 3.85 4.27
C ASN A 27 0.94 5.20 4.62
N PHE A 28 0.30 6.28 4.16
CA PHE A 28 0.63 7.66 4.54
C PHE A 28 -0.58 8.32 5.19
N LEU A 29 -0.35 9.23 6.14
CA LEU A 29 -1.37 9.88 6.96
C LEU A 29 -1.16 11.39 6.96
N PHE A 30 -2.23 12.14 6.66
CA PHE A 30 -2.18 13.60 6.53
C PHE A 30 -3.28 14.25 7.36
N SER A 31 -2.90 15.05 8.36
CA SER A 31 -3.86 15.82 9.15
C SER A 31 -4.35 17.07 8.39
N LYS A 32 -5.46 17.66 8.83
CA LYS A 32 -6.13 18.82 8.17
C LYS A 32 -5.17 19.97 7.88
N GLY A 33 -4.34 20.35 8.84
CA GLY A 33 -3.42 21.48 8.69
C GLY A 33 -2.28 21.22 7.70
N ALA A 34 -2.02 19.95 7.35
CA ALA A 34 -1.00 19.55 6.39
C ALA A 34 -1.50 19.55 4.94
N THR A 35 -2.81 19.67 4.70
CA THR A 35 -3.42 19.61 3.37
C THR A 35 -3.84 20.99 2.87
N MET A 36 -3.87 21.16 1.53
CA MET A 36 -4.17 22.45 0.91
C MET A 36 -5.62 22.91 1.16
N ASP A 37 -6.56 21.98 1.11
CA ASP A 37 -7.99 22.22 1.24
C ASP A 37 -8.53 22.05 2.67
N GLY A 38 -7.70 21.55 3.59
CA GLY A 38 -8.11 21.27 4.97
C GLY A 38 -8.86 19.95 5.14
N SER A 39 -8.80 19.04 4.17
CA SER A 39 -9.25 17.66 4.32
C SER A 39 -8.27 16.85 5.18
N THR A 40 -8.71 15.73 5.73
CA THR A 40 -7.83 14.68 6.20
C THR A 40 -7.63 13.67 5.06
N MET A 41 -6.42 13.07 4.98
CA MET A 41 -6.19 12.01 4.00
C MET A 41 -5.41 10.85 4.62
N ILE A 42 -5.73 9.64 4.21
CA ILE A 42 -4.86 8.47 4.37
C ILE A 42 -4.69 7.77 3.03
N THR A 43 -3.59 7.06 2.88
CA THR A 43 -3.35 6.21 1.70
C THR A 43 -3.20 4.76 2.11
N TYR A 44 -3.33 3.89 1.14
CA TYR A 44 -2.98 2.48 1.27
C TYR A 44 -2.55 1.94 -0.09
N ALA A 45 -1.41 1.27 -0.15
CA ALA A 45 -1.05 0.36 -1.22
C ALA A 45 -1.06 -1.04 -0.65
N ALA A 46 -1.97 -1.87 -1.15
CA ALA A 46 -2.08 -3.27 -0.78
C ALA A 46 -1.19 -4.10 -1.72
N ASP A 47 -0.04 -4.53 -1.20
CA ASP A 47 1.01 -5.14 -1.99
C ASP A 47 1.18 -6.61 -1.61
N SER A 48 0.81 -7.50 -2.53
CA SER A 48 1.04 -8.94 -2.42
C SER A 48 1.17 -9.56 -3.80
N HIS A 49 2.02 -10.57 -3.93
CA HIS A 49 2.18 -11.30 -5.21
C HIS A 49 0.96 -12.10 -5.64
N GLU A 50 0.00 -12.31 -4.75
CA GLU A 50 -1.21 -13.11 -4.97
C GLU A 50 -2.48 -12.27 -4.84
N LEU A 51 -2.35 -10.93 -4.71
CA LEU A 51 -3.50 -10.05 -4.55
C LEU A 51 -4.02 -9.58 -5.91
N TYR A 52 -5.27 -9.91 -6.18
CA TYR A 52 -6.04 -9.40 -7.30
C TYR A 52 -6.79 -8.12 -6.87
N GLY A 53 -6.54 -7.00 -7.55
CA GLY A 53 -7.08 -5.69 -7.16
C GLY A 53 -8.55 -5.53 -7.54
N GLU A 54 -9.41 -5.40 -6.53
CA GLU A 54 -10.85 -5.18 -6.67
C GLU A 54 -11.33 -4.07 -5.73
N LEU A 55 -12.44 -3.42 -6.09
CA LEU A 55 -13.11 -2.45 -5.26
C LEU A 55 -14.29 -3.13 -4.52
N TYR A 56 -14.12 -3.36 -3.24
CA TYR A 56 -15.16 -3.92 -2.39
C TYR A 56 -16.29 -2.91 -2.19
N TYR A 57 -17.53 -3.39 -2.26
CA TYR A 57 -18.73 -2.59 -1.99
C TYR A 57 -19.67 -3.37 -1.10
N THR A 58 -20.03 -2.78 0.03
CA THR A 58 -20.99 -3.35 0.96
C THR A 58 -22.12 -2.32 1.20
N PRO A 59 -23.37 -2.62 0.84
CA PRO A 59 -24.50 -1.72 1.12
C PRO A 59 -24.84 -1.69 2.60
N ALA A 60 -25.41 -0.57 3.06
CA ALA A 60 -26.02 -0.48 4.37
C ALA A 60 -27.14 -1.53 4.53
N ALA A 61 -27.25 -2.12 5.71
CA ALA A 61 -28.24 -3.16 5.99
C ALA A 61 -28.78 -3.08 7.41
N ARG A 62 -29.94 -3.72 7.62
CA ARG A 62 -30.54 -3.90 8.94
C ARG A 62 -30.71 -5.38 9.24
N TYR A 63 -30.44 -5.75 10.47
CA TYR A 63 -30.44 -7.14 10.93
C TYR A 63 -31.36 -7.31 12.13
N THR A 64 -31.97 -8.48 12.23
CA THR A 64 -32.76 -8.86 13.41
C THR A 64 -31.85 -9.14 14.60
N PRO A 65 -32.29 -8.87 15.85
CA PRO A 65 -31.52 -9.22 17.04
C PRO A 65 -31.14 -10.71 17.07
N GLY A 66 -29.88 -11.01 17.43
CA GLY A 66 -29.36 -12.37 17.47
C GLY A 66 -28.82 -12.89 16.12
N THR A 67 -28.82 -12.06 15.07
CA THR A 67 -28.12 -12.41 13.82
C THR A 67 -26.63 -12.60 14.10
N MET A 68 -26.05 -13.68 13.55
CA MET A 68 -24.60 -13.95 13.63
C MET A 68 -23.93 -13.66 12.28
N LEU A 69 -22.74 -13.08 12.34
CA LEU A 69 -21.87 -12.82 11.19
C LEU A 69 -20.76 -13.88 11.16
N ASN A 70 -20.64 -14.60 10.05
CA ASN A 70 -19.53 -15.50 9.81
C ASN A 70 -18.26 -14.70 9.52
N ILE A 71 -17.16 -15.11 10.12
CA ILE A 71 -15.85 -14.53 9.90
C ILE A 71 -15.00 -15.53 9.14
N TYR A 72 -14.41 -15.06 8.06
CA TYR A 72 -13.46 -15.78 7.25
C TYR A 72 -12.15 -15.00 7.26
N GLU A 73 -11.06 -15.69 7.40
CA GLU A 73 -9.72 -15.11 7.34
C GLU A 73 -9.52 -14.46 5.96
N TRP A 74 -9.08 -13.21 5.96
CA TRP A 74 -9.11 -12.33 4.79
C TRP A 74 -8.30 -12.87 3.60
N ASP A 75 -7.10 -13.38 3.87
CA ASP A 75 -6.16 -13.79 2.83
C ASP A 75 -6.45 -15.19 2.27
N THR A 76 -6.88 -16.11 3.13
CA THR A 76 -7.07 -17.52 2.76
C THR A 76 -8.53 -17.91 2.55
N GLY A 77 -9.48 -17.13 3.05
CA GLY A 77 -10.90 -17.46 3.07
C GLY A 77 -11.27 -18.59 4.04
N ASN A 78 -10.38 -18.98 4.95
CA ASN A 78 -10.67 -20.00 5.95
C ASN A 78 -11.68 -19.49 6.98
N TYR A 79 -12.65 -20.33 7.33
CA TYR A 79 -13.63 -19.99 8.34
C TYR A 79 -13.00 -19.94 9.73
N LEU A 80 -13.14 -18.78 10.41
CA LEU A 80 -12.60 -18.55 11.75
C LEU A 80 -13.66 -18.70 12.85
N GLY A 81 -14.91 -18.37 12.58
CA GLY A 81 -15.96 -18.42 13.60
C GLY A 81 -17.12 -17.47 13.30
N GLN A 82 -17.85 -17.11 14.35
CA GLN A 82 -18.99 -16.19 14.28
C GLN A 82 -18.89 -15.12 15.35
N ILE A 83 -19.32 -13.91 14.99
CA ILE A 83 -19.53 -12.82 15.94
C ILE A 83 -20.99 -12.33 15.87
N GLU A 84 -21.44 -11.63 16.90
CA GLU A 84 -22.75 -11.00 16.92
C GLU A 84 -22.81 -9.84 15.92
N GLN A 85 -23.83 -9.85 15.04
CA GLN A 85 -24.07 -8.73 14.12
C GLN A 85 -24.82 -7.61 14.81
N VAL A 86 -24.44 -6.37 14.50
CA VAL A 86 -25.16 -5.17 14.98
C VAL A 86 -26.49 -5.01 14.22
N ALA A 87 -27.44 -4.29 14.84
CA ALA A 87 -28.78 -4.10 14.24
C ALA A 87 -28.75 -3.31 12.91
N GLU A 88 -27.76 -2.45 12.71
CA GLU A 88 -27.62 -1.61 11.51
C GLU A 88 -26.15 -1.50 11.13
N THR A 89 -25.86 -1.67 9.82
CA THR A 89 -24.54 -1.45 9.24
C THR A 89 -24.59 -0.34 8.19
N TYR A 90 -23.45 0.31 7.95
CA TYR A 90 -23.30 1.42 7.02
C TYR A 90 -22.74 0.95 5.67
N THR A 91 -23.01 1.76 4.63
CA THR A 91 -22.40 1.54 3.31
C THR A 91 -20.89 1.73 3.38
N VAL A 92 -20.16 0.80 2.76
CA VAL A 92 -18.69 0.85 2.62
C VAL A 92 -18.32 0.76 1.15
N VAL A 93 -17.47 1.67 0.69
CA VAL A 93 -16.87 1.70 -0.64
C VAL A 93 -15.36 1.52 -0.47
N GLY A 94 -14.85 0.36 -0.83
CA GLY A 94 -13.46 -0.01 -0.54
C GLY A 94 -13.15 0.13 0.95
N ASN A 95 -12.20 0.99 1.26
CA ASN A 95 -11.73 1.26 2.61
C ASN A 95 -12.31 2.53 3.25
N MET A 96 -13.43 3.06 2.73
CA MET A 96 -14.11 4.23 3.26
C MET A 96 -15.62 3.98 3.38
N ASN A 97 -16.23 4.40 4.49
CA ASN A 97 -17.66 4.29 4.69
C ASN A 97 -18.41 5.60 4.39
N GLU A 98 -19.74 5.53 4.37
CA GLU A 98 -20.61 6.67 4.08
C GLU A 98 -20.55 7.84 5.09
N TYR A 99 -19.88 7.66 6.23
CA TYR A 99 -19.56 8.70 7.22
C TYR A 99 -18.16 9.28 7.04
N GLN A 100 -17.46 8.94 5.94
CA GLN A 100 -16.10 9.36 5.63
C GLN A 100 -15.04 8.78 6.59
N VAL A 101 -15.37 7.75 7.35
CA VAL A 101 -14.36 7.00 8.11
C VAL A 101 -13.58 6.12 7.13
N SER A 102 -12.27 6.19 7.18
CA SER A 102 -11.39 5.39 6.34
C SER A 102 -10.36 4.63 7.17
N LEU A 103 -10.05 3.41 6.72
CA LEU A 103 -9.06 2.51 7.33
C LEU A 103 -8.08 2.00 6.28
N GLY A 104 -6.81 1.91 6.66
CA GLY A 104 -5.77 1.22 5.92
C GLY A 104 -4.87 0.50 6.92
N GLU A 105 -4.05 -0.45 6.45
CA GLU A 105 -3.15 -1.21 7.32
C GLU A 105 -1.80 -1.49 6.69
N THR A 106 -0.86 -1.95 7.51
CA THR A 106 0.36 -2.62 7.08
C THR A 106 0.73 -3.70 8.09
N THR A 107 0.79 -4.94 7.62
CA THR A 107 1.20 -6.08 8.44
C THR A 107 2.68 -5.99 8.81
N TYR A 108 3.03 -6.21 10.06
CA TYR A 108 4.40 -6.46 10.52
C TYR A 108 4.47 -7.79 11.28
N ASP A 109 5.61 -8.48 11.21
CA ASP A 109 5.71 -9.78 11.88
C ASP A 109 5.67 -9.63 13.41
N GLY A 110 6.47 -8.73 13.94
CA GLY A 110 6.61 -8.54 15.35
C GLY A 110 7.09 -9.83 16.06
N ARG A 111 6.61 -10.04 17.28
CA ARG A 111 6.88 -11.28 18.01
C ARG A 111 5.90 -12.36 17.56
N THR A 112 6.34 -13.29 16.73
CA THR A 112 5.51 -14.34 16.13
C THR A 112 4.84 -15.26 17.14
N GLU A 113 5.42 -15.43 18.34
CA GLU A 113 4.81 -16.17 19.46
C GLU A 113 3.52 -15.53 20.01
N LEU A 114 3.23 -14.29 19.62
CA LEU A 114 2.02 -13.56 20.03
C LEU A 114 0.85 -13.72 19.04
N GLN A 115 1.03 -14.40 17.92
CA GLN A 115 -0.08 -14.72 17.03
C GLN A 115 -0.98 -15.79 17.65
N ASP A 116 -2.29 -15.52 17.73
CA ASP A 116 -3.30 -16.47 18.21
C ASP A 116 -4.11 -17.03 17.05
N THR A 117 -3.68 -18.15 16.51
CA THR A 117 -4.36 -18.84 15.39
C THR A 117 -5.73 -19.46 15.78
N THR A 118 -6.14 -19.37 17.05
CA THR A 118 -7.45 -19.83 17.55
C THR A 118 -8.45 -18.70 17.72
N ALA A 119 -8.02 -17.46 17.55
CA ALA A 119 -8.87 -16.28 17.60
C ALA A 119 -9.80 -16.19 16.37
N ILE A 120 -10.85 -15.37 16.49
CA ILE A 120 -11.90 -15.32 15.47
C ILE A 120 -11.71 -14.12 14.52
N VAL A 121 -11.10 -13.02 14.95
CA VAL A 121 -11.01 -11.78 14.17
C VAL A 121 -9.61 -11.58 13.65
N ASP A 122 -9.45 -11.61 12.33
CA ASP A 122 -8.23 -11.24 11.63
C ASP A 122 -8.22 -9.74 11.28
N TYR A 123 -7.08 -9.23 10.78
CA TYR A 123 -6.89 -7.81 10.48
C TYR A 123 -7.88 -7.27 9.43
N GLY A 124 -8.12 -8.01 8.35
CA GLY A 124 -8.99 -7.59 7.26
C GLY A 124 -10.45 -7.56 7.69
N SER A 125 -10.94 -8.65 8.33
CA SER A 125 -12.28 -8.67 8.93
C SER A 125 -12.46 -7.55 9.94
N LEU A 126 -11.44 -7.27 10.78
CA LEU A 126 -11.48 -6.19 11.77
C LEU A 126 -11.73 -4.83 11.10
N MET A 127 -11.00 -4.52 10.00
CA MET A 127 -11.19 -3.27 9.27
C MET A 127 -12.59 -3.15 8.67
N TYR A 128 -13.05 -4.16 7.91
CA TYR A 128 -14.33 -4.05 7.19
C TYR A 128 -15.53 -4.10 8.11
N ILE A 129 -15.48 -4.87 9.21
CA ILE A 129 -16.52 -4.86 10.24
C ILE A 129 -16.59 -3.48 10.93
N THR A 130 -15.43 -2.89 11.22
CA THR A 130 -15.34 -1.56 11.84
C THR A 130 -15.90 -0.48 10.93
N LEU A 131 -15.56 -0.49 9.63
CA LEU A 131 -16.10 0.46 8.65
C LEU A 131 -17.62 0.38 8.56
N GLN A 132 -18.21 -0.81 8.69
CA GLN A 132 -19.66 -0.99 8.70
C GLN A 132 -20.36 -0.46 9.97
N ARG A 133 -19.61 -0.08 11.01
CA ARG A 133 -20.16 0.22 12.34
C ARG A 133 -19.76 1.60 12.89
N ALA A 134 -18.66 2.19 12.41
CA ALA A 134 -18.11 3.44 12.96
C ALA A 134 -18.61 4.68 12.20
N LYS A 135 -18.82 5.78 12.92
CA LYS A 135 -19.12 7.10 12.36
C LYS A 135 -17.98 8.10 12.52
N THR A 136 -17.02 7.78 13.37
CA THR A 136 -15.85 8.61 13.64
C THR A 136 -14.60 7.74 13.80
N ALA A 137 -13.43 8.34 13.68
CA ALA A 137 -12.15 7.64 13.92
C ALA A 137 -12.07 7.08 15.36
N ARG A 138 -12.59 7.80 16.34
CA ARG A 138 -12.60 7.33 17.73
C ARG A 138 -13.54 6.16 17.95
N GLU A 139 -14.73 6.19 17.34
CA GLU A 139 -15.64 5.02 17.35
C GLU A 139 -14.99 3.83 16.65
N ALA A 140 -14.25 4.05 15.55
CA ALA A 140 -13.51 2.98 14.88
C ALA A 140 -12.49 2.34 15.83
N ILE A 141 -11.66 3.13 16.52
CA ILE A 141 -10.69 2.62 17.50
C ILE A 141 -11.41 1.82 18.59
N GLN A 142 -12.51 2.34 19.17
CA GLN A 142 -13.26 1.65 20.21
C GLN A 142 -13.83 0.32 19.70
N ILE A 143 -14.44 0.30 18.51
CA ILE A 143 -15.01 -0.92 17.91
C ILE A 143 -13.92 -1.96 17.67
N MET A 144 -12.77 -1.54 17.09
CA MET A 144 -11.64 -2.45 16.83
C MET A 144 -11.16 -3.10 18.13
N THR A 145 -10.97 -2.30 19.18
CA THR A 145 -10.44 -2.79 20.46
C THR A 145 -11.45 -3.66 21.20
N ASP A 146 -12.75 -3.32 21.18
CA ASP A 146 -13.82 -4.15 21.75
C ASP A 146 -13.95 -5.51 21.05
N LEU A 147 -13.82 -5.51 19.71
CA LEU A 147 -13.88 -6.74 18.91
C LEU A 147 -12.74 -7.69 19.25
N VAL A 148 -11.50 -7.20 19.30
CA VAL A 148 -10.35 -8.06 19.61
C VAL A 148 -10.34 -8.50 21.07
N GLU A 149 -10.80 -7.67 22.00
CA GLU A 149 -10.96 -8.07 23.40
C GLU A 149 -12.00 -9.19 23.55
N ARG A 150 -13.14 -9.05 22.84
CA ARG A 150 -14.25 -10.00 22.95
C ARG A 150 -14.00 -11.30 22.18
N TYR A 151 -13.36 -11.25 21.01
CA TYR A 151 -13.27 -12.39 20.08
C TYR A 151 -11.84 -12.89 19.82
N GLY A 152 -10.82 -12.19 20.34
CA GLY A 152 -9.40 -12.47 20.08
C GLY A 152 -8.93 -11.87 18.76
N TYR A 153 -7.61 -11.86 18.54
CA TYR A 153 -6.97 -11.32 17.34
C TYR A 153 -6.08 -12.39 16.70
N ALA A 154 -6.41 -12.76 15.46
CA ALA A 154 -5.85 -13.95 14.79
C ALA A 154 -4.58 -13.66 13.96
N SER A 155 -4.37 -12.40 13.57
CA SER A 155 -3.24 -12.00 12.70
C SER A 155 -1.95 -11.80 13.50
N THR A 156 -0.85 -11.57 12.78
CA THR A 156 0.42 -11.06 13.32
C THR A 156 0.27 -9.61 13.75
N GLY A 157 1.35 -8.87 13.93
CA GLY A 157 1.24 -7.44 14.25
C GLY A 157 0.73 -6.60 13.08
N GLU A 158 -0.07 -5.57 13.39
CA GLU A 158 -0.62 -4.64 12.42
C GLU A 158 -0.45 -3.19 12.85
N SER A 159 -0.07 -2.34 11.88
CA SER A 159 -0.21 -0.89 11.99
C SER A 159 -1.42 -0.45 11.18
N PHE A 160 -2.35 0.27 11.81
CA PHE A 160 -3.55 0.79 11.15
C PHE A 160 -3.48 2.31 11.00
N SER A 161 -3.89 2.79 9.82
CA SER A 161 -4.28 4.18 9.57
C SER A 161 -5.77 4.32 9.76
N ILE A 162 -6.22 5.24 10.62
CA ILE A 162 -7.63 5.47 10.95
C ILE A 162 -7.91 6.94 10.79
N ALA A 163 -8.86 7.32 9.93
CA ALA A 163 -9.22 8.72 9.73
C ALA A 163 -10.71 8.94 9.64
N ASP A 164 -11.11 10.13 10.04
CA ASP A 164 -12.41 10.75 9.75
C ASP A 164 -12.18 12.20 9.27
N PRO A 165 -13.22 12.99 8.93
CA PRO A 165 -13.04 14.37 8.46
C PRO A 165 -12.32 15.31 9.43
N ASN A 166 -12.05 14.91 10.67
CA ASN A 166 -11.50 15.77 11.72
C ASN A 166 -10.21 15.27 12.34
N GLU A 167 -10.00 13.98 12.39
CA GLU A 167 -8.86 13.35 13.07
C GLU A 167 -8.22 12.27 12.22
N VAL A 168 -6.90 12.13 12.36
CA VAL A 168 -6.11 11.04 11.77
C VAL A 168 -5.30 10.38 12.86
N TRP A 169 -5.32 9.06 12.90
CA TRP A 169 -4.68 8.25 13.92
C TRP A 169 -3.81 7.16 13.30
N ILE A 170 -2.68 6.87 13.92
CA ILE A 170 -1.91 5.65 13.71
C ILE A 170 -2.13 4.73 14.92
N MET A 171 -2.31 3.43 14.68
CA MET A 171 -2.49 2.41 15.71
C MET A 171 -1.56 1.24 15.42
N ASP A 172 -0.79 0.81 16.42
CA ASP A 172 -0.04 -0.45 16.38
C ASP A 172 -0.73 -1.45 17.30
N MET A 173 -0.94 -2.68 16.81
CA MET A 173 -1.65 -3.76 17.49
C MET A 173 -0.94 -5.09 17.24
N ILE A 174 -0.89 -5.96 18.26
CA ILE A 174 -0.44 -7.35 18.14
C ILE A 174 -1.19 -8.23 19.15
N GLY A 175 -1.42 -9.49 18.79
CA GLY A 175 -2.08 -10.46 19.66
C GLY A 175 -1.33 -10.71 20.99
N LYS A 176 -1.93 -11.51 21.86
CA LYS A 176 -1.35 -11.92 23.16
C LYS A 176 -0.85 -13.37 23.15
N GLY A 177 -0.92 -14.05 22.01
CA GLY A 177 -0.53 -15.44 21.84
C GLY A 177 -1.58 -16.45 22.31
N PRO A 178 -1.42 -17.72 21.96
CA PRO A 178 -2.36 -18.77 22.25
C PRO A 178 -2.72 -18.85 23.75
N GLY A 179 -4.02 -18.95 24.04
CA GLY A 179 -4.54 -19.01 25.42
C GLY A 179 -4.69 -17.65 26.10
N ASN A 180 -4.25 -16.55 25.51
CA ASN A 180 -4.43 -15.19 26.00
C ASN A 180 -5.32 -14.41 25.05
N LYS A 181 -6.58 -14.27 25.38
CA LYS A 181 -7.55 -13.58 24.52
C LYS A 181 -7.25 -12.08 24.42
N GLY A 182 -7.46 -11.51 23.23
CA GLY A 182 -7.32 -10.08 23.00
C GLY A 182 -6.03 -9.69 22.27
N ALA A 183 -5.72 -8.42 22.33
CA ALA A 183 -4.52 -7.84 21.76
C ALA A 183 -3.94 -6.76 22.68
N VAL A 184 -2.65 -6.50 22.56
CA VAL A 184 -2.03 -5.27 23.05
C VAL A 184 -1.98 -4.28 21.92
N TRP A 185 -2.24 -3.01 22.21
CA TRP A 185 -2.32 -1.97 21.20
C TRP A 185 -2.05 -0.59 21.79
N VAL A 186 -1.62 0.33 20.93
CA VAL A 186 -1.46 1.75 21.22
C VAL A 186 -1.84 2.57 20.01
N THR A 187 -2.50 3.72 20.24
CA THR A 187 -2.86 4.66 19.17
C THR A 187 -2.28 6.03 19.44
N ARG A 188 -1.88 6.73 18.38
CA ARG A 188 -1.44 8.10 18.43
C ARG A 188 -2.19 8.95 17.42
N ARG A 189 -2.82 10.03 17.87
CA ARG A 189 -3.41 11.04 16.99
C ARG A 189 -2.31 11.86 16.34
N ILE A 190 -2.33 11.98 15.01
CA ILE A 190 -1.40 12.83 14.28
C ILE A 190 -1.70 14.28 14.61
N PRO A 191 -0.74 15.09 15.09
CA PRO A 191 -0.95 16.49 15.39
C PRO A 191 -1.37 17.27 14.14
N ASP A 192 -2.18 18.31 14.33
CA ASP A 192 -2.62 19.12 13.21
C ASP A 192 -1.45 19.83 12.52
N GLY A 193 -1.40 19.81 11.20
CA GLY A 193 -0.30 20.31 10.38
C GLY A 193 0.86 19.33 10.19
N TYR A 194 0.74 18.09 10.69
CA TYR A 194 1.74 17.03 10.55
C TYR A 194 1.27 15.89 9.65
N ILE A 195 2.24 15.15 9.15
CA ILE A 195 2.07 13.93 8.36
C ILE A 195 2.83 12.78 9.01
N SER A 196 2.37 11.55 8.78
CA SER A 196 3.00 10.32 9.25
C SER A 196 2.95 9.25 8.16
N ALA A 197 3.64 8.15 8.39
CA ALA A 197 3.63 6.99 7.51
C ALA A 197 3.92 5.72 8.30
N HIS A 198 3.50 4.58 7.78
CA HIS A 198 3.96 3.26 8.21
C HIS A 198 4.00 2.29 7.02
N ALA A 199 4.87 1.32 7.11
CA ALA A 199 5.15 0.40 6.02
C ALA A 199 5.72 -0.91 6.56
N ASN A 200 4.86 -1.78 7.07
CA ASN A 200 5.20 -3.12 7.61
C ASN A 200 6.21 -3.11 8.78
N TYR A 201 6.14 -2.08 9.61
CA TYR A 201 6.90 -1.99 10.84
C TYR A 201 6.15 -1.14 11.87
N SER A 202 6.13 -1.59 13.13
CA SER A 202 5.56 -0.82 14.25
C SER A 202 6.40 0.41 14.52
N ARG A 203 5.79 1.60 14.51
CA ARG A 203 6.51 2.85 14.63
C ARG A 203 6.25 3.62 15.92
N ILE A 204 5.25 3.22 16.71
CA ILE A 204 4.96 3.87 17.98
C ILE A 204 5.95 3.34 19.02
N ARG A 205 6.93 4.18 19.39
CA ARG A 205 7.90 3.90 20.45
C ARG A 205 7.34 4.34 21.80
N GLN A 206 7.99 5.31 22.47
CA GLN A 206 7.47 5.91 23.71
C GLN A 206 6.22 6.73 23.42
N PHE A 207 5.28 6.70 24.35
CA PHE A 207 4.03 7.44 24.22
C PHE A 207 3.57 8.01 25.58
N PRO A 208 2.80 9.13 25.58
CA PRO A 208 2.31 9.73 26.82
C PRO A 208 1.22 8.85 27.47
N LEU A 209 1.37 8.56 28.76
CA LEU A 209 0.43 7.73 29.52
C LEU A 209 -0.77 8.56 30.06
N ASP A 210 -0.65 9.87 30.11
CA ASP A 210 -1.62 10.81 30.69
C ASP A 210 -2.42 11.63 29.64
N ASP A 211 -2.08 11.54 28.36
CA ASP A 211 -2.77 12.26 27.28
C ASP A 211 -3.84 11.41 26.58
N LYS A 212 -4.89 11.06 27.31
CA LYS A 212 -6.04 10.28 26.75
C LYS A 212 -6.77 10.96 25.59
N LYS A 213 -6.49 12.23 25.32
CA LYS A 213 -7.05 12.93 24.17
C LYS A 213 -6.36 12.53 22.87
N ASN A 214 -5.05 12.33 22.90
CA ASN A 214 -4.23 12.09 21.71
C ASN A 214 -3.47 10.75 21.72
N CYS A 215 -3.62 9.97 22.79
CA CYS A 215 -3.02 8.65 22.95
C CYS A 215 -3.98 7.71 23.71
N LEU A 216 -4.36 6.61 23.06
CA LEU A 216 -5.15 5.53 23.69
C LEU A 216 -4.33 4.25 23.60
N TYR A 217 -4.46 3.37 24.61
CA TYR A 217 -3.69 2.12 24.67
C TYR A 217 -4.40 1.10 25.54
N ALA A 218 -4.09 -0.19 25.32
CA ALA A 218 -4.59 -1.28 26.15
C ALA A 218 -4.07 -1.14 27.59
N GLU A 219 -4.94 -1.29 28.58
CA GLU A 219 -4.59 -1.08 29.99
C GLU A 219 -3.41 -1.95 30.43
N ASP A 220 -3.26 -3.12 29.85
CA ASP A 220 -2.22 -4.08 30.17
C ASP A 220 -1.00 -4.04 29.20
N VAL A 221 -0.92 -3.06 28.29
CA VAL A 221 0.15 -3.01 27.27
C VAL A 221 1.56 -3.04 27.86
N ILE A 222 1.78 -2.43 29.03
CA ILE A 222 3.09 -2.42 29.70
C ILE A 222 3.25 -3.64 30.61
N SER A 223 2.22 -3.96 31.41
CA SER A 223 2.29 -5.09 32.35
C SER A 223 2.43 -6.43 31.64
N PHE A 224 1.76 -6.61 30.51
CA PHE A 224 1.89 -7.79 29.67
C PHE A 224 3.31 -7.94 29.08
N ALA A 225 3.93 -6.84 28.61
CA ALA A 225 5.32 -6.88 28.16
C ALA A 225 6.29 -7.29 29.29
N ARG A 226 6.06 -6.83 30.52
CA ARG A 226 6.86 -7.24 31.67
C ARG A 226 6.66 -8.70 32.02
N GLU A 227 5.41 -9.17 32.03
CA GLU A 227 5.07 -10.58 32.31
C GLU A 227 5.77 -11.52 31.32
N LYS A 228 5.80 -11.14 30.03
CA LYS A 228 6.48 -11.91 28.97
C LYS A 228 8.00 -11.73 28.95
N GLY A 229 8.56 -10.83 29.76
CA GLY A 229 9.99 -10.55 29.76
C GLY A 229 10.48 -9.72 28.57
N PHE A 230 9.58 -9.06 27.85
CA PHE A 230 9.91 -8.21 26.71
C PHE A 230 10.39 -6.81 27.12
N PHE A 231 10.11 -6.42 28.34
CA PHE A 231 10.47 -5.12 28.90
C PHE A 231 10.72 -5.21 30.41
N SER A 232 11.73 -4.42 30.88
CA SER A 232 12.10 -4.34 32.30
C SER A 232 12.56 -2.91 32.66
N GLY A 233 11.69 -1.96 32.70
CA GLY A 233 12.03 -0.56 33.00
C GLY A 233 10.88 0.15 33.71
N SER A 234 10.99 1.46 33.87
CA SER A 234 9.87 2.29 34.32
C SER A 234 8.84 2.47 33.19
N ASP A 235 7.57 2.73 33.53
CA ASP A 235 6.51 2.91 32.52
C ASP A 235 6.85 4.04 31.53
N ALA A 236 7.54 5.07 31.95
CA ALA A 236 7.96 6.19 31.11
C ALA A 236 9.01 5.82 30.04
N GLU A 237 9.75 4.73 30.26
CA GLU A 237 10.75 4.21 29.29
C GLU A 237 10.16 3.19 28.33
N PHE A 238 8.90 2.80 28.53
CA PHE A 238 8.27 1.79 27.70
C PHE A 238 8.13 2.25 26.25
N SER A 239 8.62 1.42 25.34
CA SER A 239 8.46 1.58 23.88
C SER A 239 7.68 0.39 23.34
N PHE A 240 6.54 0.65 22.69
CA PHE A 240 5.72 -0.40 22.10
C PHE A 240 6.47 -1.17 21.01
N ALA A 241 7.04 -0.45 20.05
CA ALA A 241 7.78 -1.07 18.95
C ALA A 241 8.96 -1.92 19.45
N ASP A 242 9.77 -1.40 20.38
CA ASP A 242 10.94 -2.14 20.88
C ASP A 242 10.54 -3.39 21.69
N ALA A 243 9.40 -3.34 22.41
CA ALA A 243 8.92 -4.46 23.18
C ALA A 243 8.26 -5.55 22.31
N TYR A 244 7.42 -5.17 21.35
CA TYR A 244 6.55 -6.10 20.61
C TYR A 244 7.01 -6.37 19.16
N ALA A 245 7.77 -5.47 18.56
CA ALA A 245 8.30 -5.59 17.21
C ALA A 245 9.73 -5.04 17.15
N PRO A 246 10.71 -5.65 17.87
CA PRO A 246 12.09 -5.17 17.82
C PRO A 246 12.60 -5.16 16.37
N PRO A 247 13.30 -4.09 15.94
CA PRO A 247 13.71 -3.96 14.56
C PRO A 247 14.73 -5.02 14.17
N ASP A 248 14.53 -5.60 12.99
CA ASP A 248 15.56 -6.32 12.26
C ASP A 248 16.02 -5.51 11.03
N TYR A 249 16.96 -6.05 10.28
CA TYR A 249 17.48 -5.35 9.09
C TYR A 249 16.40 -5.17 8.01
N GLY A 250 15.47 -6.13 7.86
CA GLY A 250 14.35 -6.05 6.94
C GLY A 250 13.38 -4.92 7.29
N ALA A 251 13.05 -4.77 8.59
CA ALA A 251 12.23 -3.69 9.10
C ALA A 251 12.85 -2.30 8.80
N LEU A 252 14.16 -2.17 8.88
CA LEU A 252 14.85 -0.92 8.56
C LEU A 252 14.91 -0.70 7.04
N ARG A 253 15.42 -1.67 6.30
CA ARG A 253 15.76 -1.50 4.88
C ARG A 253 14.57 -1.59 3.95
N PHE A 254 13.63 -2.51 4.18
CA PHE A 254 12.46 -2.67 3.31
C PHE A 254 11.24 -1.86 3.79
N CYS A 255 11.17 -1.51 5.08
CA CYS A 255 10.02 -0.86 5.66
C CYS A 255 10.29 0.62 5.96
N GLU A 256 11.18 0.95 6.90
CA GLU A 256 11.47 2.33 7.27
C GLU A 256 12.08 3.16 6.13
N ALA A 257 12.76 2.54 5.15
CA ALA A 257 13.25 3.26 3.97
C ALA A 257 12.12 3.89 3.14
N ARG A 258 10.93 3.25 3.08
CA ARG A 258 9.73 3.82 2.43
C ARG A 258 9.21 5.05 3.19
N VAL A 259 9.20 4.99 4.51
CA VAL A 259 8.85 6.12 5.38
C VAL A 259 9.86 7.26 5.22
N TRP A 260 11.16 6.94 5.25
CA TRP A 260 12.22 7.91 4.99
C TRP A 260 12.02 8.61 3.65
N SER A 261 11.72 7.87 2.59
CA SER A 261 11.56 8.44 1.26
C SER A 261 10.33 9.34 1.17
N MET A 262 9.21 8.94 1.75
CA MET A 262 8.03 9.80 1.84
C MET A 262 8.36 11.10 2.60
N PHE A 263 9.05 11.01 3.73
CA PHE A 263 9.41 12.17 4.53
C PHE A 263 10.38 13.11 3.81
N ARG A 264 11.44 12.58 3.16
CA ARG A 264 12.38 13.42 2.39
C ARG A 264 11.71 14.13 1.21
N ARG A 265 10.69 13.52 0.59
CA ARG A 265 9.93 14.11 -0.53
C ARG A 265 8.94 15.17 -0.04
N ALA A 266 8.29 14.96 1.09
CA ALA A 266 7.34 15.90 1.67
C ALA A 266 8.01 17.08 2.41
N ALA A 267 9.20 16.86 2.96
CA ALA A 267 9.96 17.85 3.73
C ALA A 267 11.47 17.76 3.45
N PRO A 268 11.90 18.12 2.22
CA PRO A 268 13.32 18.11 1.87
C PRO A 268 14.20 18.96 2.78
N SER A 269 13.65 20.01 3.41
CA SER A 269 14.38 20.88 4.34
C SER A 269 14.90 20.16 5.59
N LEU A 270 14.32 19.01 5.94
CA LEU A 270 14.78 18.21 7.10
C LEU A 270 16.11 17.51 6.84
N ASN A 271 16.49 17.33 5.58
CA ASN A 271 17.74 16.65 5.19
C ASN A 271 17.99 15.36 5.97
N LEU A 272 16.98 14.48 6.03
CA LEU A 272 16.99 13.23 6.82
C LEU A 272 18.12 12.29 6.36
N SER A 273 18.95 11.83 7.31
CA SER A 273 19.98 10.83 7.05
C SER A 273 19.37 9.48 6.67
N THR A 274 20.13 8.69 5.89
CA THR A 274 19.83 7.28 5.57
C THR A 274 20.42 6.31 6.59
N ASP A 275 21.21 6.76 7.55
CA ASP A 275 21.98 5.90 8.46
C ASP A 275 21.09 4.94 9.26
N TYR A 276 19.91 5.41 9.72
CA TYR A 276 18.96 4.55 10.43
C TYR A 276 18.43 3.44 9.54
N VAL A 277 17.94 3.77 8.33
CA VAL A 277 17.35 2.79 7.40
C VAL A 277 18.39 1.87 6.75
N LYS A 278 19.68 2.19 6.88
CA LYS A 278 20.80 1.32 6.51
C LYS A 278 21.28 0.45 7.68
N GLY A 279 20.74 0.65 8.88
CA GLY A 279 21.19 -0.04 10.09
C GLY A 279 22.56 0.43 10.61
N GLU A 280 23.04 1.58 10.17
CA GLU A 280 24.33 2.15 10.55
C GLU A 280 24.25 2.96 11.85
N ASN A 281 23.08 3.54 12.16
CA ASN A 281 22.82 4.26 13.41
C ASN A 281 21.40 3.94 13.93
N LEU A 282 21.29 3.02 14.88
CA LEU A 282 20.01 2.61 15.47
C LEU A 282 19.50 3.58 16.57
N ASP A 283 20.35 4.47 17.06
CA ASP A 283 20.01 5.40 18.14
C ASP A 283 19.26 6.65 17.64
N ASP A 284 19.16 6.83 16.31
CA ASP A 284 18.49 7.98 15.69
C ASP A 284 17.35 7.50 14.75
N PRO A 285 16.28 6.90 15.29
CA PRO A 285 15.16 6.43 14.50
C PRO A 285 14.38 7.58 13.86
N LEU A 286 13.73 7.30 12.74
CA LEU A 286 12.86 8.28 12.09
C LEU A 286 11.74 8.75 13.05
N PRO A 287 11.39 10.06 13.05
CA PRO A 287 10.30 10.56 13.88
C PRO A 287 8.95 9.92 13.45
N LEU A 288 8.01 9.75 14.39
CA LEU A 288 6.70 9.19 14.11
C LEU A 288 5.92 10.06 13.11
N TRP A 289 6.11 11.37 13.14
CA TRP A 289 5.53 12.35 12.23
C TRP A 289 6.46 13.52 11.97
N ILE A 290 6.26 14.17 10.85
CA ILE A 290 6.98 15.39 10.45
C ILE A 290 6.01 16.48 10.01
N LYS A 291 6.48 17.71 9.98
CA LYS A 291 5.77 18.83 9.33
C LYS A 291 6.25 18.91 7.87
N PRO A 292 5.37 18.84 6.87
CA PRO A 292 5.78 18.99 5.47
C PRO A 292 6.21 20.44 5.18
N ASP A 293 7.10 20.64 4.22
CA ASP A 293 7.60 21.99 3.84
C ASP A 293 6.50 22.85 3.22
N LYS A 294 5.52 22.23 2.59
CA LYS A 294 4.31 22.87 2.05
C LYS A 294 3.06 22.05 2.37
N LYS A 295 1.91 22.69 2.34
CA LYS A 295 0.64 21.97 2.36
C LYS A 295 0.50 21.12 1.09
N LEU A 296 -0.03 19.90 1.23
CA LEU A 296 -0.11 18.92 0.17
C LEU A 296 -1.53 18.85 -0.42
N SER A 297 -1.63 18.83 -1.74
CA SER A 297 -2.86 18.53 -2.46
C SER A 297 -3.08 17.02 -2.57
N VAL A 298 -4.28 16.60 -2.99
CA VAL A 298 -4.56 15.18 -3.34
C VAL A 298 -3.56 14.67 -4.38
N HIS A 299 -3.27 15.49 -5.40
CA HIS A 299 -2.28 15.13 -6.43
C HIS A 299 -0.87 14.94 -5.86
N ASP A 300 -0.41 15.84 -4.95
CA ASP A 300 0.89 15.65 -4.28
C ASP A 300 0.93 14.31 -3.52
N VAL A 301 -0.19 13.90 -2.90
CA VAL A 301 -0.30 12.62 -2.19
C VAL A 301 -0.25 11.43 -3.15
N MET A 302 -0.94 11.51 -4.30
CA MET A 302 -0.83 10.50 -5.37
C MET A 302 0.62 10.34 -5.85
N GLU A 303 1.34 11.46 -6.03
CA GLU A 303 2.74 11.45 -6.43
C GLU A 303 3.68 10.87 -5.35
N LEU A 304 3.35 11.00 -4.06
CA LEU A 304 4.09 10.32 -2.99
C LEU A 304 3.94 8.80 -3.05
N MET A 305 2.76 8.30 -3.48
CA MET A 305 2.52 6.85 -3.66
C MET A 305 3.28 6.26 -4.85
N ARG A 306 3.76 7.09 -5.77
CA ARG A 306 4.50 6.72 -6.99
C ARG A 306 6.02 6.72 -6.83
N ASP A 307 6.52 6.64 -5.61
CA ASP A 307 7.94 6.74 -5.30
C ASP A 307 8.71 5.42 -5.57
N HIS A 308 9.85 5.54 -6.28
CA HIS A 308 10.82 4.46 -6.49
C HIS A 308 12.20 4.81 -5.92
N PHE A 309 12.27 5.70 -4.93
CA PHE A 309 13.51 6.23 -4.37
C PHE A 309 14.32 7.10 -5.34
N GLU A 310 13.71 7.64 -6.40
CA GLU A 310 14.39 8.40 -7.43
C GLU A 310 15.27 9.51 -6.85
N GLY A 311 16.48 9.62 -7.39
CA GLY A 311 17.45 10.63 -6.99
C GLY A 311 18.08 10.41 -5.62
N SER A 312 17.95 9.21 -5.04
CA SER A 312 18.60 8.82 -3.78
C SER A 312 19.64 7.71 -4.02
N GLU A 313 20.37 7.34 -2.98
CA GLU A 313 21.28 6.19 -3.02
C GLU A 313 20.56 4.84 -3.18
N PHE A 314 19.23 4.80 -3.01
CA PHE A 314 18.38 3.61 -3.14
C PHE A 314 17.70 3.51 -4.50
N ASP A 315 18.01 4.41 -5.43
CA ASP A 315 17.41 4.48 -6.77
C ASP A 315 17.76 3.24 -7.61
N MET A 316 16.77 2.38 -7.82
CA MET A 316 16.94 1.14 -8.60
C MET A 316 16.90 1.36 -10.12
N SER A 317 16.61 2.56 -10.59
CA SER A 317 16.56 2.86 -12.04
C SER A 317 17.94 3.07 -12.67
N VAL A 318 18.98 3.23 -11.84
CA VAL A 318 20.33 3.63 -12.31
C VAL A 318 21.38 2.52 -12.21
N ASP A 319 21.11 1.41 -11.53
CA ASP A 319 22.02 0.28 -11.43
C ASP A 319 21.92 -0.68 -12.64
N ILE A 320 22.80 -1.69 -12.70
CA ILE A 320 22.81 -2.67 -13.80
C ILE A 320 21.54 -3.52 -13.86
N GLY A 321 20.88 -3.76 -12.73
CA GLY A 321 19.62 -4.51 -12.64
C GLY A 321 18.46 -3.82 -13.33
N ALA A 322 18.53 -2.51 -13.57
CA ALA A 322 17.53 -1.74 -14.29
C ALA A 322 17.50 -2.02 -15.80
N GLY A 323 18.53 -2.67 -16.31
CA GLY A 323 18.67 -2.96 -17.73
C GLY A 323 18.82 -1.70 -18.60
N PRO A 324 18.70 -1.85 -19.92
CA PRO A 324 18.88 -0.74 -20.86
C PRO A 324 17.80 0.34 -20.77
N TYR A 325 16.64 0.01 -20.21
CA TYR A 325 15.48 0.89 -20.21
C TYR A 325 15.09 1.36 -18.81
N HIS A 326 16.04 1.36 -17.86
CA HIS A 326 15.89 1.97 -16.54
C HIS A 326 14.67 1.49 -15.74
N LEU A 327 14.36 0.17 -15.80
CA LEU A 327 13.25 -0.43 -15.07
C LEU A 327 13.51 -0.36 -13.55
N PRO A 328 12.67 0.31 -12.74
CA PRO A 328 12.91 0.45 -11.30
C PRO A 328 12.47 -0.78 -10.50
N TYR A 329 11.88 -1.78 -11.13
CA TYR A 329 11.36 -2.97 -10.48
C TYR A 329 12.34 -4.13 -10.50
N ARG A 330 12.25 -4.98 -9.45
CA ARG A 330 13.01 -6.23 -9.34
C ARG A 330 12.05 -7.37 -9.05
N TRP A 331 12.29 -8.50 -9.71
CA TRP A 331 11.54 -9.71 -9.43
C TRP A 331 11.95 -10.31 -8.09
N ARG A 332 11.02 -10.95 -7.39
CA ARG A 332 11.31 -11.67 -6.15
C ARG A 332 12.22 -12.89 -6.41
N PRO A 333 13.06 -13.29 -5.45
CA PRO A 333 13.18 -12.75 -4.09
C PRO A 333 13.92 -11.40 -4.05
N LEU A 334 13.66 -10.62 -2.98
CA LEU A 334 14.39 -9.35 -2.75
C LEU A 334 15.82 -9.59 -2.27
N THR A 335 16.12 -10.75 -1.72
CA THR A 335 17.46 -11.11 -1.24
C THR A 335 17.98 -12.34 -1.98
N TRP A 336 19.28 -12.39 -2.21
CA TRP A 336 19.94 -13.54 -2.84
C TRP A 336 21.36 -13.73 -2.30
N ILE A 337 21.94 -14.91 -2.55
CA ILE A 337 23.27 -15.28 -2.08
C ILE A 337 24.20 -15.50 -3.27
N VAL A 338 25.37 -14.86 -3.26
CA VAL A 338 26.47 -15.11 -4.21
C VAL A 338 27.76 -15.28 -3.41
N ASP A 339 28.49 -16.35 -3.66
CA ASP A 339 29.75 -16.69 -2.97
C ASP A 339 29.63 -16.66 -1.43
N GLY A 340 28.48 -17.10 -0.90
CA GLY A 340 28.18 -17.16 0.53
C GLY A 340 27.93 -15.80 1.18
N LYS A 341 27.76 -14.75 0.40
CA LYS A 341 27.38 -13.40 0.86
C LYS A 341 25.96 -13.07 0.46
N GLU A 342 25.22 -12.44 1.36
CA GLU A 342 23.86 -11.99 1.11
C GLU A 342 23.86 -10.61 0.45
N TYR A 343 22.96 -10.43 -0.49
CA TYR A 343 22.68 -9.19 -1.22
C TYR A 343 21.19 -8.94 -1.24
N LEU A 344 20.78 -7.71 -1.54
CA LEU A 344 19.38 -7.31 -1.61
C LEU A 344 19.09 -6.41 -2.81
N ASN A 345 17.82 -6.35 -3.18
CA ASN A 345 17.20 -5.26 -3.94
C ASN A 345 16.40 -4.37 -3.00
N GLU A 346 16.28 -3.10 -3.32
CA GLU A 346 15.41 -2.18 -2.58
C GLU A 346 13.93 -2.54 -2.73
N ARG A 347 13.13 -2.06 -1.78
CA ARG A 347 11.68 -2.16 -1.79
C ARG A 347 11.08 -0.76 -1.70
N ALA A 348 10.75 -0.17 -2.84
CA ALA A 348 10.15 1.16 -2.92
C ALA A 348 8.65 1.15 -2.58
N THR A 349 8.04 2.33 -2.43
CA THR A 349 6.60 2.49 -2.20
C THR A 349 5.80 1.96 -3.39
N SER A 350 6.12 2.42 -4.61
CA SER A 350 5.53 1.86 -5.82
C SER A 350 6.19 0.54 -6.20
N THR A 351 5.38 -0.45 -6.51
CA THR A 351 5.85 -1.80 -6.86
C THR A 351 4.90 -2.49 -7.81
N GLN A 352 5.44 -3.39 -8.64
CA GLN A 352 4.68 -4.20 -9.58
C GLN A 352 3.75 -5.25 -8.94
N GLN A 353 3.81 -5.42 -7.64
CA GLN A 353 2.98 -6.39 -6.90
C GLN A 353 1.78 -5.76 -6.18
N THR A 354 1.49 -4.49 -6.43
CA THR A 354 0.32 -3.82 -5.88
C THR A 354 -0.95 -4.40 -6.50
N GLY A 355 -1.88 -4.87 -5.67
CA GLY A 355 -3.21 -5.27 -6.13
C GLY A 355 -4.09 -4.05 -6.35
N PHE A 356 -4.20 -3.21 -5.33
CA PHE A 356 -4.88 -1.92 -5.40
C PHE A 356 -4.23 -0.90 -4.48
N SER A 357 -4.50 0.38 -4.78
CA SER A 357 -4.09 1.48 -3.92
C SER A 357 -5.14 2.57 -3.91
N PHE A 358 -5.10 3.42 -2.87
CA PHE A 358 -6.01 4.55 -2.81
C PHE A 358 -5.43 5.74 -2.05
N VAL A 359 -6.05 6.91 -2.29
CA VAL A 359 -6.02 8.09 -1.42
C VAL A 359 -7.45 8.33 -0.92
N ALA A 360 -7.69 8.16 0.36
CA ALA A 360 -8.98 8.45 0.99
C ALA A 360 -8.97 9.89 1.50
N GLN A 361 -9.77 10.76 0.88
CA GLN A 361 -9.93 12.17 1.23
C GLN A 361 -11.24 12.38 1.97
N ALA A 362 -11.21 12.94 3.19
CA ALA A 362 -12.39 13.24 3.99
C ALA A 362 -12.50 14.73 4.27
N ARG A 363 -13.66 15.33 3.93
CA ARG A 363 -13.90 16.79 3.87
C ARG A 363 -15.04 17.20 4.79
N SER A 364 -14.70 17.79 5.94
CA SER A 364 -15.66 18.12 7.02
C SER A 364 -16.67 19.22 6.68
N TRP A 365 -16.47 19.98 5.60
CA TRP A 365 -17.36 21.07 5.18
C TRP A 365 -18.48 20.63 4.22
N LEU A 366 -18.51 19.36 3.84
CA LEU A 366 -19.53 18.77 3.00
C LEU A 366 -20.34 17.71 3.76
N PRO A 367 -21.62 17.50 3.39
CA PRO A 367 -22.38 16.35 3.90
C PRO A 367 -21.63 15.03 3.65
N ASN A 368 -21.74 14.10 4.59
CA ASN A 368 -20.99 12.84 4.54
C ASN A 368 -21.01 12.11 3.18
N PRO A 369 -22.17 11.93 2.49
CA PRO A 369 -22.19 11.22 1.21
C PRO A 369 -21.41 11.90 0.08
N ILE A 370 -21.10 13.20 0.23
CA ILE A 370 -20.37 14.02 -0.76
C ILE A 370 -18.93 14.27 -0.28
N GLY A 371 -18.74 14.40 1.04
CA GLY A 371 -17.45 14.81 1.62
C GLY A 371 -16.32 13.79 1.46
N GLY A 372 -16.62 12.51 1.49
CA GLY A 372 -15.63 11.44 1.34
C GLY A 372 -15.43 11.06 -0.12
N VAL A 373 -14.17 11.00 -0.55
CA VAL A 373 -13.76 10.48 -1.86
C VAL A 373 -12.63 9.50 -1.69
N LEU A 374 -12.84 8.27 -2.14
CA LEU A 374 -11.83 7.27 -2.28
C LEU A 374 -11.28 7.36 -3.72
N TRP A 375 -10.11 7.97 -3.87
CA TRP A 375 -9.37 7.98 -5.13
C TRP A 375 -8.73 6.61 -5.28
N PHE A 376 -9.31 5.74 -6.10
CA PHE A 376 -9.00 4.32 -6.16
C PHE A 376 -8.30 3.93 -7.45
N GLY A 377 -7.20 3.21 -7.35
CA GLY A 377 -6.45 2.64 -8.46
C GLY A 377 -6.17 1.15 -8.25
N VAL A 378 -5.99 0.42 -9.33
CA VAL A 378 -5.60 -0.99 -9.33
C VAL A 378 -4.24 -1.16 -9.98
N ASP A 379 -3.52 -2.24 -9.64
CA ASP A 379 -2.20 -2.56 -10.14
C ASP A 379 -1.11 -1.56 -9.70
N ASP A 380 0.04 -1.56 -10.34
CA ASP A 380 1.21 -0.73 -10.09
C ASP A 380 0.88 0.76 -9.91
N THR A 381 1.17 1.31 -8.73
CA THR A 381 0.82 2.69 -8.36
C THR A 381 1.44 3.75 -9.27
N TYR A 382 2.60 3.47 -9.89
CA TYR A 382 3.29 4.43 -10.78
C TYR A 382 2.57 4.61 -12.11
N SER A 383 1.93 3.56 -12.61
CA SER A 383 1.20 3.56 -13.87
C SER A 383 -0.32 3.58 -13.71
N THR A 384 -0.86 3.40 -12.49
CA THR A 384 -2.32 3.44 -12.27
C THR A 384 -2.93 4.83 -12.40
N VAL A 385 -4.26 4.89 -12.58
CA VAL A 385 -5.08 6.11 -12.51
C VAL A 385 -5.97 6.05 -11.28
N TYR A 386 -5.93 7.07 -10.45
CA TYR A 386 -6.78 7.20 -9.28
C TYR A 386 -8.15 7.77 -9.67
N VAL A 387 -9.16 6.88 -9.74
CA VAL A 387 -10.53 7.24 -10.11
C VAL A 387 -11.32 7.66 -8.86
N PRO A 388 -12.09 8.78 -8.88
CA PRO A 388 -12.85 9.23 -7.72
C PRO A 388 -14.10 8.37 -7.48
N MET A 389 -14.08 7.60 -6.39
CA MET A 389 -15.22 6.86 -5.87
C MET A 389 -15.77 7.60 -4.63
N TYR A 390 -16.90 8.26 -4.75
CA TYR A 390 -17.51 8.95 -3.61
C TYR A 390 -18.02 7.95 -2.57
N CYS A 391 -17.86 8.24 -1.29
CA CYS A 391 -18.26 7.32 -0.21
C CYS A 391 -19.78 7.12 -0.10
N GLY A 392 -20.57 8.01 -0.72
CA GLY A 392 -22.03 7.95 -0.75
C GLY A 392 -22.62 7.19 -1.94
N ILE A 393 -21.81 6.63 -2.84
CA ILE A 393 -22.32 5.89 -4.01
C ILE A 393 -23.03 4.60 -3.61
N THR A 394 -23.95 4.14 -4.46
CA THR A 394 -24.78 2.96 -4.23
C THR A 394 -24.41 1.78 -5.14
N ASN A 395 -23.42 1.95 -5.96
CA ASN A 395 -22.85 0.92 -6.85
C ASN A 395 -21.42 1.35 -7.26
N VAL A 396 -20.62 0.40 -7.72
CA VAL A 396 -19.25 0.63 -8.24
C VAL A 396 -19.17 0.22 -9.72
N PRO A 397 -18.16 0.72 -10.48
CA PRO A 397 -17.99 0.29 -11.87
C PRO A 397 -17.79 -1.23 -11.94
N LYS A 398 -18.48 -1.91 -12.86
CA LYS A 398 -18.41 -3.38 -12.99
C LYS A 398 -16.98 -3.88 -13.13
N SER A 399 -16.14 -3.17 -13.89
CA SER A 399 -14.74 -3.57 -14.14
C SER A 399 -13.85 -3.56 -12.89
N TYR A 400 -14.23 -2.81 -11.85
CA TYR A 400 -13.54 -2.78 -10.55
C TYR A 400 -14.21 -3.68 -9.51
N ALA A 401 -15.46 -4.11 -9.73
CA ALA A 401 -16.24 -4.81 -8.73
C ALA A 401 -15.72 -6.23 -8.46
N VAL A 402 -15.83 -6.65 -7.20
CA VAL A 402 -15.56 -8.02 -6.76
C VAL A 402 -16.31 -9.03 -7.61
N GLY A 403 -15.61 -10.06 -8.05
CA GLY A 403 -16.19 -11.18 -8.82
C GLY A 403 -16.33 -10.91 -10.32
N THR A 404 -15.80 -9.81 -10.86
CA THR A 404 -15.76 -9.57 -12.32
C THR A 404 -14.79 -10.50 -13.03
N ALA A 405 -13.64 -10.78 -12.42
CA ALA A 405 -12.64 -11.74 -12.86
C ALA A 405 -11.91 -12.30 -11.62
N ASP A 406 -10.83 -13.02 -11.83
CA ASP A 406 -9.99 -13.56 -10.76
C ASP A 406 -8.49 -13.44 -11.10
N PHE A 407 -7.64 -13.79 -10.15
CA PHE A 407 -6.19 -13.71 -10.30
C PHE A 407 -5.60 -14.69 -11.34
N TYR A 408 -6.30 -15.76 -11.67
CA TYR A 408 -5.79 -16.87 -12.50
C TYR A 408 -6.23 -16.79 -13.98
N HIS A 409 -7.23 -15.93 -14.28
CA HIS A 409 -7.81 -15.85 -15.62
C HIS A 409 -7.84 -14.41 -16.12
N PHE A 410 -7.07 -14.14 -17.17
CA PHE A 410 -7.07 -12.82 -17.82
C PHE A 410 -8.44 -12.45 -18.38
N SER A 411 -8.87 -11.20 -18.17
CA SER A 411 -10.12 -10.67 -18.69
C SER A 411 -10.03 -9.18 -18.99
N TRP A 412 -10.40 -8.79 -20.20
CA TRP A 412 -10.56 -7.37 -20.56
C TRP A 412 -11.76 -6.68 -19.88
N GLU A 413 -12.64 -7.42 -19.22
CA GLU A 413 -13.71 -6.84 -18.40
C GLU A 413 -13.20 -6.35 -17.05
N SER A 414 -12.01 -6.77 -16.64
CA SER A 414 -11.38 -6.41 -15.39
C SER A 414 -10.51 -5.17 -15.53
N ALA A 415 -10.69 -4.19 -14.64
CA ALA A 415 -9.78 -3.06 -14.51
C ALA A 415 -8.37 -3.54 -14.18
N PHE A 416 -8.20 -4.41 -13.17
CA PHE A 416 -6.89 -4.94 -12.78
C PHE A 416 -6.14 -5.53 -13.97
N TRP A 417 -6.73 -6.45 -14.72
CA TRP A 417 -6.05 -7.07 -15.86
C TRP A 417 -5.75 -6.09 -16.99
N THR A 418 -6.61 -5.09 -17.20
CA THR A 418 -6.37 -4.04 -18.20
C THR A 418 -5.17 -3.17 -17.82
N PHE A 419 -5.06 -2.78 -16.54
CA PHE A 419 -3.92 -2.00 -16.03
C PHE A 419 -2.65 -2.85 -16.00
N ASN A 420 -2.71 -4.07 -15.48
CA ASN A 420 -1.59 -5.00 -15.41
C ASN A 420 -1.01 -5.35 -16.80
N PHE A 421 -1.85 -5.51 -17.82
CA PHE A 421 -1.39 -5.70 -19.20
C PHE A 421 -0.54 -4.52 -19.68
N VAL A 422 -1.00 -3.28 -19.48
CA VAL A 422 -0.29 -2.08 -19.90
C VAL A 422 1.04 -1.93 -19.14
N ALA A 423 1.02 -2.12 -17.82
CA ALA A 423 2.21 -2.05 -16.98
C ALA A 423 3.26 -3.09 -17.37
N ASN A 424 2.86 -4.37 -17.49
CA ASN A 424 3.78 -5.45 -17.86
C ASN A 424 4.36 -5.29 -19.26
N TYR A 425 3.60 -4.76 -20.21
CA TYR A 425 4.13 -4.45 -21.53
C TYR A 425 5.17 -3.31 -21.45
N ALA A 426 4.88 -2.27 -20.67
CA ALA A 426 5.80 -1.15 -20.48
C ALA A 426 7.14 -1.56 -19.83
N TYR A 427 7.17 -2.60 -18.97
CA TYR A 427 8.40 -3.09 -18.35
C TYR A 427 9.45 -3.55 -19.38
N SER A 428 9.04 -3.94 -20.57
CA SER A 428 9.96 -4.34 -21.64
C SER A 428 10.77 -3.17 -22.21
N ARG A 429 10.26 -1.92 -22.12
CA ARG A 429 10.87 -0.69 -22.61
C ARG A 429 10.48 0.50 -21.74
N TYR A 430 10.71 0.38 -20.45
CA TYR A 430 10.12 1.20 -19.42
C TYR A 430 10.33 2.70 -19.60
N SER A 431 11.59 3.15 -19.72
CA SER A 431 11.92 4.59 -19.79
C SER A 431 11.31 5.34 -20.98
N GLU A 432 10.80 4.62 -21.97
CA GLU A 432 10.10 5.21 -23.12
C GLU A 432 8.59 5.11 -22.95
N MET A 433 8.05 3.90 -22.71
CA MET A 433 6.61 3.65 -22.63
C MET A 433 5.96 4.33 -21.43
N ILE A 434 6.67 4.45 -20.31
CA ILE A 434 6.12 5.10 -19.10
C ILE A 434 5.78 6.58 -19.35
N LYS A 435 6.49 7.26 -20.27
CA LYS A 435 6.19 8.65 -20.63
C LYS A 435 4.83 8.77 -21.35
N ASP A 436 4.53 7.85 -22.25
CA ASP A 436 3.25 7.80 -22.94
C ASP A 436 2.12 7.46 -21.95
N ILE A 437 2.34 6.51 -21.04
CA ILE A 437 1.40 6.16 -19.98
C ILE A 437 1.09 7.38 -19.10
N GLN A 438 2.11 8.08 -18.63
CA GLN A 438 1.95 9.24 -17.76
C GLN A 438 1.27 10.44 -18.42
N ILE A 439 1.32 10.57 -19.75
CA ILE A 439 0.55 11.58 -20.46
C ILE A 439 -0.95 11.32 -20.25
N VAL A 440 -1.41 10.11 -20.51
CA VAL A 440 -2.82 9.72 -20.34
C VAL A 440 -3.25 9.73 -18.87
N GLN A 441 -2.38 9.27 -17.97
CA GLN A 441 -2.61 9.31 -16.52
C GLN A 441 -2.87 10.75 -16.05
N ARG A 442 -1.98 11.68 -16.37
CA ARG A 442 -2.13 13.11 -15.99
C ARG A 442 -3.33 13.78 -16.63
N GLU A 443 -3.67 13.42 -17.88
CA GLU A 443 -4.88 13.90 -18.54
C GLU A 443 -6.13 13.50 -17.77
N LEU A 444 -6.27 12.22 -17.42
CA LEU A 444 -7.43 11.70 -16.70
C LEU A 444 -7.53 12.26 -15.29
N GLU A 445 -6.48 12.11 -14.47
CA GLU A 445 -6.48 12.60 -13.09
C GLU A 445 -6.61 14.12 -13.01
N GLY A 446 -5.97 14.84 -13.93
CA GLY A 446 -6.09 16.30 -14.04
C GLY A 446 -7.54 16.74 -14.33
N SER A 447 -8.24 16.03 -15.22
CA SER A 447 -9.65 16.30 -15.48
C SER A 447 -10.54 16.00 -14.26
N PHE A 448 -10.31 14.87 -13.58
CA PHE A 448 -11.09 14.51 -12.39
C PHE A 448 -10.95 15.55 -11.27
N LEU A 449 -9.73 15.99 -11.02
CA LEU A 449 -9.43 17.01 -10.01
C LEU A 449 -10.01 18.39 -10.39
N ALA A 450 -9.97 18.75 -11.67
CA ALA A 450 -10.56 20.01 -12.15
C ALA A 450 -12.09 20.02 -12.06
N ASP A 451 -12.72 18.88 -12.32
CA ASP A 451 -14.18 18.75 -12.31
C ASP A 451 -14.75 18.63 -10.89
N GLN A 452 -13.98 18.13 -9.91
CA GLN A 452 -14.44 17.82 -8.56
C GLN A 452 -15.24 18.97 -7.90
N PRO A 453 -14.82 20.26 -7.93
CA PRO A 453 -15.58 21.33 -7.30
C PRO A 453 -16.99 21.52 -7.90
N ALA A 454 -17.13 21.35 -9.22
CA ALA A 454 -18.42 21.47 -9.90
C ALA A 454 -19.33 20.27 -9.60
N ILE A 455 -18.77 19.08 -9.53
CA ILE A 455 -19.50 17.85 -9.14
C ILE A 455 -19.99 17.95 -7.70
N ASP A 456 -19.13 18.40 -6.78
CA ASP A 456 -19.47 18.60 -5.37
C ASP A 456 -20.63 19.61 -5.21
N GLU A 457 -20.57 20.75 -5.91
CA GLU A 457 -21.61 21.76 -5.86
C GLU A 457 -22.94 21.23 -6.42
N ALA A 458 -22.91 20.54 -7.57
CA ALA A 458 -24.11 19.93 -8.13
C ALA A 458 -24.72 18.89 -7.17
N ALA A 459 -23.88 18.01 -6.60
CA ALA A 459 -24.30 17.03 -5.62
C ALA A 459 -24.89 17.70 -4.36
N LEU A 460 -24.31 18.81 -3.88
CA LEU A 460 -24.81 19.56 -2.73
C LEU A 460 -26.18 20.17 -3.00
N GLN A 461 -26.43 20.70 -4.20
CA GLN A 461 -27.77 21.22 -4.57
C GLN A 461 -28.80 20.09 -4.64
N LEU A 462 -28.45 18.93 -5.16
CA LEU A 462 -29.31 17.75 -5.17
C LEU A 462 -29.57 17.23 -3.74
N TYR A 463 -28.53 17.19 -2.89
CA TYR A 463 -28.67 16.77 -1.49
C TYR A 463 -29.65 17.60 -0.69
N LYS A 464 -29.69 18.93 -0.93
CA LYS A 464 -30.67 19.85 -0.30
C LYS A 464 -32.12 19.55 -0.71
N GLN A 465 -32.34 18.97 -1.88
CA GLN A 465 -33.65 18.54 -2.33
C GLN A 465 -34.03 17.18 -1.73
N ALA A 466 -33.15 16.19 -1.89
CA ALA A 466 -33.24 14.88 -1.28
C ALA A 466 -31.86 14.20 -1.28
N PRO A 467 -31.37 13.66 -0.14
CA PRO A 467 -30.08 13.02 -0.06
C PRO A 467 -29.85 11.91 -1.11
N GLN A 468 -30.91 11.18 -1.48
CA GLN A 468 -30.82 10.10 -2.47
C GLN A 468 -30.47 10.62 -3.87
N LEU A 469 -30.95 11.80 -4.28
CA LEU A 469 -30.61 12.39 -5.58
C LEU A 469 -29.10 12.66 -5.71
N ALA A 470 -28.46 13.11 -4.62
CA ALA A 470 -27.03 13.30 -4.61
C ALA A 470 -26.28 11.95 -4.74
N ARG A 471 -26.74 10.91 -4.02
CA ARG A 471 -26.17 9.57 -4.12
C ARG A 471 -26.28 9.01 -5.55
N ASP A 472 -27.44 9.13 -6.18
CA ASP A 472 -27.70 8.66 -7.55
C ASP A 472 -26.80 9.39 -8.56
N TYR A 473 -26.69 10.72 -8.43
CA TYR A 473 -25.80 11.55 -9.25
C TYR A 473 -24.34 11.15 -9.12
N LEU A 474 -23.83 11.04 -7.88
CA LEU A 474 -22.45 10.67 -7.61
C LEU A 474 -22.16 9.23 -8.02
N THR A 475 -23.11 8.31 -7.88
CA THR A 475 -23.01 6.94 -8.38
C THR A 475 -22.83 6.93 -9.90
N SER A 476 -23.69 7.66 -10.63
CA SER A 476 -23.60 7.76 -12.09
C SER A 476 -22.27 8.36 -12.52
N TYR A 477 -21.77 9.38 -11.81
CA TYR A 477 -20.50 10.01 -12.09
C TYR A 477 -19.31 9.04 -11.87
N SER A 478 -19.19 8.43 -10.69
CA SER A 478 -18.09 7.52 -10.38
C SER A 478 -18.08 6.28 -11.28
N VAL A 479 -19.25 5.68 -11.54
CA VAL A 479 -19.36 4.52 -12.44
C VAL A 479 -18.97 4.87 -13.87
N ARG A 480 -19.43 6.02 -14.38
CA ARG A 480 -19.05 6.47 -15.72
C ARG A 480 -17.56 6.69 -15.84
N LEU A 481 -16.93 7.41 -14.90
CA LEU A 481 -15.49 7.68 -14.93
C LEU A 481 -14.67 6.39 -14.84
N GLY A 482 -15.06 5.44 -13.98
CA GLY A 482 -14.38 4.15 -13.89
C GLY A 482 -14.40 3.39 -15.22
N ASN A 483 -15.56 3.34 -15.89
CA ASN A 483 -15.69 2.68 -17.18
C ASN A 483 -14.87 3.40 -18.28
N GLU A 484 -14.98 4.72 -18.40
CA GLU A 484 -14.23 5.53 -19.37
C GLU A 484 -12.71 5.39 -19.18
N THR A 485 -12.26 5.30 -17.92
CA THR A 485 -10.84 5.10 -17.59
C THR A 485 -10.33 3.76 -18.09
N VAL A 486 -11.08 2.67 -17.86
CA VAL A 486 -10.68 1.33 -18.33
C VAL A 486 -10.67 1.25 -19.86
N ASP A 487 -11.67 1.82 -20.54
CA ASP A 487 -11.71 1.88 -22.00
C ASP A 487 -10.53 2.68 -22.57
N ARG A 488 -10.21 3.81 -21.95
CA ARG A 488 -9.07 4.66 -22.35
C ARG A 488 -7.72 3.94 -22.13
N TRP A 489 -7.62 3.19 -21.03
CA TRP A 489 -6.41 2.43 -20.69
C TRP A 489 -6.18 1.25 -21.62
N ARG A 490 -7.24 0.54 -21.97
CA ARG A 490 -7.19 -0.51 -22.99
C ARG A 490 -6.70 0.03 -24.33
N THR A 491 -7.27 1.15 -24.77
CA THR A 491 -6.85 1.84 -26.01
C THR A 491 -5.38 2.25 -25.95
N LEU A 492 -4.90 2.73 -24.79
CA LEU A 492 -3.49 3.05 -24.59
C LEU A 492 -2.60 1.81 -24.76
N GLY A 493 -3.00 0.66 -24.20
CA GLY A 493 -2.27 -0.61 -24.37
C GLY A 493 -2.13 -1.02 -25.84
N GLU A 494 -3.22 -0.90 -26.61
CA GLU A 494 -3.22 -1.15 -28.06
C GLU A 494 -2.29 -0.17 -28.82
N GLN A 495 -2.30 1.11 -28.45
CA GLN A 495 -1.43 2.14 -29.03
C GLN A 495 0.05 1.89 -28.72
N LEU A 496 0.38 1.52 -27.47
CA LEU A 496 1.74 1.17 -27.07
C LEU A 496 2.25 -0.04 -27.86
N LEU A 497 1.43 -1.08 -28.02
CA LEU A 497 1.79 -2.25 -28.84
C LEU A 497 2.12 -1.85 -30.27
N VAL A 498 1.27 -1.04 -30.91
CA VAL A 498 1.51 -0.56 -32.30
C VAL A 498 2.76 0.30 -32.39
N LYS A 499 2.98 1.20 -31.44
CA LYS A 499 4.11 2.15 -31.44
C LYS A 499 5.44 1.45 -31.26
N TYR A 500 5.52 0.46 -30.35
CA TYR A 500 6.79 -0.13 -29.90
C TYR A 500 7.01 -1.60 -30.34
N MET A 501 6.15 -2.11 -31.21
CA MET A 501 6.23 -3.49 -31.69
C MET A 501 7.61 -3.81 -32.30
N ASP A 502 8.17 -4.95 -31.90
CA ASP A 502 9.44 -5.50 -32.41
C ASP A 502 10.67 -4.58 -32.25
N GLY A 503 10.66 -3.72 -31.23
CA GLY A 503 11.75 -2.77 -30.98
C GLY A 503 11.74 -1.53 -31.90
N ASN A 504 10.77 -1.43 -32.78
CA ASN A 504 10.53 -0.22 -33.58
C ASN A 504 9.97 0.92 -32.71
N VAL A 505 10.10 2.16 -33.17
CA VAL A 505 9.33 3.29 -32.67
C VAL A 505 8.66 3.98 -33.85
N LYS A 506 7.33 4.05 -33.80
CA LYS A 506 6.50 4.71 -34.82
C LYS A 506 6.01 6.05 -34.31
N ASP A 507 6.11 7.09 -35.10
CA ASP A 507 5.52 8.39 -34.81
C ASP A 507 4.08 8.51 -35.32
N GLU A 508 3.41 9.61 -35.00
CA GLU A 508 2.02 9.89 -35.42
C GLU A 508 1.88 10.05 -36.95
N LEU A 509 2.97 10.32 -37.66
CA LEU A 509 2.99 10.45 -39.10
C LEU A 509 3.25 9.12 -39.83
N GLY A 510 3.47 8.04 -39.05
CA GLY A 510 3.75 6.71 -39.58
C GLY A 510 5.21 6.46 -39.93
N HIS A 511 6.14 7.35 -39.59
CA HIS A 511 7.56 7.07 -39.74
C HIS A 511 8.01 6.03 -38.73
N VAL A 512 8.86 5.11 -39.18
CA VAL A 512 9.40 4.04 -38.34
C VAL A 512 10.89 4.26 -38.12
N THR A 513 11.30 4.27 -36.87
CA THR A 513 12.70 4.32 -36.48
C THR A 513 13.09 3.03 -35.75
N HIS A 514 14.38 2.73 -35.72
CA HIS A 514 14.95 1.53 -35.09
C HIS A 514 16.01 1.96 -34.05
N PRO A 515 15.60 2.61 -32.96
CA PRO A 515 16.54 3.02 -31.93
C PRO A 515 17.10 1.75 -31.26
N GLY A 516 18.42 1.63 -31.25
CA GLY A 516 19.09 0.57 -30.51
C GLY A 516 19.01 0.79 -29.01
N TYR A 517 19.82 0.05 -28.26
CA TYR A 517 20.01 0.32 -26.84
C TYR A 517 20.79 1.64 -26.64
N PRO A 518 20.67 2.28 -25.46
CA PRO A 518 21.53 3.42 -25.11
C PRO A 518 23.03 3.05 -25.19
N GLU A 519 23.88 4.01 -25.59
CA GLU A 519 25.32 3.77 -25.73
C GLU A 519 25.97 3.24 -24.42
N SER A 520 25.50 3.72 -23.27
CA SER A 520 25.94 3.24 -21.97
C SER A 520 25.72 1.73 -21.79
N TRP A 521 24.63 1.18 -22.34
CA TRP A 521 24.34 -0.25 -22.28
C TRP A 521 25.20 -1.03 -23.28
N TYR A 522 25.42 -0.51 -24.49
CA TYR A 522 26.36 -1.13 -25.42
C TYR A 522 27.80 -1.22 -24.86
N ARG A 523 28.23 -0.19 -24.11
CA ARG A 523 29.54 -0.25 -23.42
C ARG A 523 29.61 -1.41 -22.41
N LYS A 524 28.57 -1.60 -21.59
CA LYS A 524 28.48 -2.72 -20.66
C LYS A 524 28.52 -4.07 -21.36
N ILE A 525 27.78 -4.22 -22.47
CA ILE A 525 27.80 -5.45 -23.30
C ILE A 525 29.23 -5.73 -23.82
N VAL A 526 29.92 -4.69 -24.29
CA VAL A 526 31.29 -4.84 -24.79
C VAL A 526 32.28 -5.16 -23.68
N GLU A 527 32.12 -4.62 -22.49
CA GLU A 527 32.92 -4.95 -21.31
C GLU A 527 32.81 -6.43 -20.93
N GLU A 528 31.59 -6.99 -21.02
CA GLU A 528 31.35 -8.41 -20.66
C GLU A 528 31.79 -9.39 -21.74
N ASP A 529 31.61 -9.10 -23.03
CA ASP A 529 31.88 -10.06 -24.13
C ASP A 529 32.39 -9.38 -25.41
N SER A 530 33.48 -8.60 -25.29
CA SER A 530 34.07 -7.89 -26.42
C SER A 530 34.59 -8.82 -27.56
N THR A 531 35.08 -10.01 -27.21
CA THR A 531 35.71 -10.91 -28.19
C THR A 531 34.69 -11.52 -29.15
N LYS A 532 33.52 -11.97 -28.60
CA LYS A 532 32.46 -12.59 -29.38
C LYS A 532 31.74 -11.60 -30.30
N LEU A 533 31.54 -10.38 -29.79
CA LEU A 533 30.67 -9.37 -30.43
C LEU A 533 31.43 -8.43 -31.37
N LYS A 534 32.78 -8.50 -31.38
CA LYS A 534 33.58 -7.62 -32.24
C LYS A 534 33.48 -8.04 -33.70
N MET A 535 33.04 -7.10 -34.54
CA MET A 535 33.01 -7.30 -35.98
C MET A 535 34.43 -7.51 -36.54
N LYS A 536 34.60 -8.50 -37.42
CA LYS A 536 35.82 -8.73 -38.17
C LYS A 536 35.68 -8.10 -39.53
N LYS A 537 36.68 -7.31 -39.97
CA LYS A 537 36.79 -6.86 -41.36
C LYS A 537 37.29 -8.02 -42.21
N LEU A 538 36.60 -8.28 -43.32
CA LEU A 538 37.05 -9.25 -44.32
C LEU A 538 38.07 -8.59 -45.26
N PRO A 539 39.07 -9.34 -45.78
CA PRO A 539 39.97 -8.79 -46.80
C PRO A 539 39.19 -8.32 -48.05
N GLY A 540 39.34 -7.05 -48.43
CA GLY A 540 38.68 -6.48 -49.59
C GLY A 540 37.31 -5.81 -49.36
N GLU A 541 36.80 -5.75 -48.12
CA GLU A 541 35.62 -4.94 -47.81
C GLU A 541 35.87 -3.44 -48.01
N LEU A 542 35.03 -2.81 -48.84
CA LEU A 542 35.02 -1.35 -49.00
C LEU A 542 34.55 -0.72 -47.68
N GLU A 543 35.15 0.39 -47.25
CA GLU A 543 34.67 1.17 -46.15
C GLU A 543 33.29 1.74 -46.51
N THR A 544 32.21 1.15 -45.97
CA THR A 544 30.89 1.77 -46.01
C THR A 544 30.82 2.80 -44.89
N HIS A 545 30.70 4.07 -45.27
CA HIS A 545 30.49 5.20 -44.36
C HIS A 545 29.08 5.20 -43.75
#